data_6fedcee40014a2d0ce5f72cc2475b8d0
#
_entry.id   6fedcee40014a2d0ce5f72cc2475b8d0
#
_cell.length_a   1.000
_cell.length_b   1.000
_cell.length_c   1.000
_cell.angle_alpha   90.00
_cell.angle_beta   90.00
_cell.angle_gamma   90.00
#
_symmetry.space_group_name_H-M   'P 1'
#
loop_
_entity.id
_entity.type
_entity.pdbx_description
1 polymer ?
#
loop_
_entity_poly.entity_id
_entity_poly.type
_entity_poly.pdbx_seq_one_letter_code
_entity_poly.pdbx_strand_id
1 'polypeptide(L)'
;NEQDIYIDAWRHVWEAFKDDDFVIGYDLVNEPRKLTMDISYDELTNRYLLPFYEKIIDAALPYSKDKQFLIQSIFMNKGDAVKRNQYHEIKKKINHKNLVFAPHIYQENLDYIEPTMQRFEKESTLLNAPILVGEWGFPTFVTTDNSTTEQLNYIEFYIRTAEVFDRMGIGAIKAWFLGNRSYQNFLPGGESTWAIFSDKQAVGTVERKYITDIIARPYPQLIAGDIEQFMFHFATRTLDLSIQTDNSRGASKLFIGADRHYPDGFTIHIGEQLILSKSPLSMGFKVHHSEANIDLGNFVWDESRQQFVVLAWPKDKSQLSIQIKPGIYKKTDPMAKNN
;
A
#
# COMPACT_ATOMS: atom_id res chain seq x y z
N ASN A 1 -6.15 35.99 7.33
CA ASN A 1 -6.22 35.65 5.90
C ASN A 1 -6.78 34.24 5.74
N GLU A 2 -6.99 33.75 4.53
CA GLU A 2 -7.61 32.44 4.27
C GLU A 2 -6.81 31.28 4.90
N GLN A 3 -5.49 31.35 4.88
CA GLN A 3 -4.63 30.35 5.54
C GLN A 3 -4.83 30.34 7.06
N ASP A 4 -5.07 31.47 7.69
CA ASP A 4 -5.31 31.52 9.14
C ASP A 4 -6.66 30.90 9.49
N ILE A 5 -7.68 31.13 8.68
CA ILE A 5 -9.00 30.47 8.82
C ILE A 5 -8.86 28.94 8.68
N TYR A 6 -8.07 28.50 7.73
CA TYR A 6 -7.81 27.07 7.51
C TYR A 6 -7.09 26.43 8.71
N ILE A 7 -6.08 27.10 9.23
CA ILE A 7 -5.35 26.67 10.42
C ILE A 7 -6.25 26.69 11.66
N ASP A 8 -7.10 27.67 11.81
CA ASP A 8 -8.07 27.74 12.92
C ASP A 8 -9.06 26.56 12.89
N ALA A 9 -9.54 26.19 11.70
CA ALA A 9 -10.35 24.97 11.56
C ALA A 9 -9.61 23.71 11.99
N TRP A 10 -8.33 23.59 11.59
CA TRP A 10 -7.49 22.47 12.01
C TRP A 10 -7.22 22.44 13.52
N ARG A 11 -7.12 23.56 14.21
CA ARG A 11 -6.96 23.59 15.67
C ARG A 11 -8.09 22.89 16.40
N HIS A 12 -9.32 23.00 15.92
CA HIS A 12 -10.46 22.26 16.50
C HIS A 12 -10.28 20.74 16.32
N VAL A 13 -9.77 20.29 15.17
CA VAL A 13 -9.49 18.88 14.92
C VAL A 13 -8.36 18.39 15.83
N TRP A 14 -7.25 19.10 15.88
CA TRP A 14 -6.11 18.72 16.72
C TRP A 14 -6.47 18.67 18.20
N GLU A 15 -7.21 19.68 18.71
CA GLU A 15 -7.66 19.67 20.09
C GLU A 15 -8.57 18.48 20.40
N ALA A 16 -9.45 18.10 19.48
CA ALA A 16 -10.37 16.98 19.67
C ALA A 16 -9.65 15.60 19.68
N PHE A 17 -8.53 15.47 18.95
CA PHE A 17 -7.86 14.18 18.73
C PHE A 17 -6.42 14.12 19.28
N LYS A 18 -5.98 15.12 20.05
CA LYS A 18 -4.60 15.17 20.57
C LYS A 18 -4.21 13.95 21.42
N ASP A 19 -5.15 13.42 22.17
CA ASP A 19 -4.95 12.32 23.11
C ASP A 19 -5.49 10.97 22.58
N ASP A 20 -5.88 10.92 21.31
CA ASP A 20 -6.41 9.71 20.68
C ASP A 20 -5.28 8.90 20.03
N ASP A 21 -4.94 7.76 20.63
CA ASP A 21 -3.89 6.86 20.16
C ASP A 21 -4.21 6.17 18.81
N PHE A 22 -5.48 6.13 18.39
CA PHE A 22 -5.87 5.58 17.10
C PHE A 22 -5.63 6.57 15.94
N VAL A 23 -5.50 7.86 16.23
CA VAL A 23 -5.13 8.86 15.23
C VAL A 23 -3.61 8.93 15.13
N ILE A 24 -3.05 8.34 14.07
CA ILE A 24 -1.60 8.27 13.84
C ILE A 24 -1.03 9.52 13.18
N GLY A 25 -1.86 10.28 12.48
CA GLY A 25 -1.41 11.49 11.77
C GLY A 25 -2.55 12.23 11.08
N TYR A 26 -2.19 13.31 10.41
CA TYR A 26 -3.11 14.22 9.71
C TYR A 26 -2.64 14.48 8.29
N ASP A 27 -3.51 14.26 7.30
CA ASP A 27 -3.28 14.67 5.92
C ASP A 27 -3.73 16.13 5.78
N LEU A 28 -2.74 17.01 5.68
CA LEU A 28 -2.96 18.44 5.93
C LEU A 28 -3.70 19.15 4.80
N VAL A 29 -3.50 18.77 3.56
CA VAL A 29 -4.15 19.39 2.40
C VAL A 29 -4.39 18.35 1.32
N ASN A 30 -5.66 18.04 1.05
CA ASN A 30 -6.02 17.11 -0.02
C ASN A 30 -5.88 17.77 -1.39
N GLU A 31 -5.08 17.17 -2.27
CA GLU A 31 -4.92 17.52 -3.68
C GLU A 31 -4.76 19.03 -3.95
N PRO A 32 -3.75 19.70 -3.41
CA PRO A 32 -3.53 21.11 -3.70
C PRO A 32 -3.39 21.33 -5.21
N ARG A 33 -4.09 22.32 -5.77
CA ARG A 33 -4.17 22.54 -7.22
C ARG A 33 -3.81 23.99 -7.61
N LYS A 34 -3.25 24.14 -8.80
CA LYS A 34 -2.91 25.46 -9.34
C LYS A 34 -4.13 26.32 -9.66
N LEU A 35 -5.24 25.70 -10.01
CA LEU A 35 -6.46 26.38 -10.49
C LEU A 35 -6.14 27.40 -11.62
N THR A 36 -6.62 28.63 -11.48
CA THR A 36 -6.50 29.71 -12.49
C THR A 36 -5.29 30.62 -12.27
N MET A 37 -4.41 30.32 -11.33
CA MET A 37 -3.28 31.18 -11.02
C MET A 37 -2.25 31.20 -12.17
N ASP A 38 -1.82 32.38 -12.57
CA ASP A 38 -0.79 32.58 -13.60
C ASP A 38 0.63 32.55 -12.99
N ILE A 39 0.97 31.42 -12.39
CA ILE A 39 2.29 31.12 -11.83
C ILE A 39 2.73 29.72 -12.28
N SER A 40 4.03 29.46 -12.30
CA SER A 40 4.50 28.11 -12.60
C SER A 40 4.14 27.14 -11.45
N TYR A 41 4.09 25.86 -11.76
CA TYR A 41 3.88 24.85 -10.73
C TYR A 41 5.05 24.82 -9.74
N ASP A 42 6.26 25.00 -10.23
CA ASP A 42 7.47 25.12 -9.43
C ASP A 42 7.39 26.28 -8.43
N GLU A 43 6.94 27.43 -8.88
CA GLU A 43 6.72 28.58 -8.02
C GLU A 43 5.60 28.32 -6.99
N LEU A 44 4.48 27.73 -7.43
CA LEU A 44 3.37 27.37 -6.52
C LEU A 44 3.84 26.42 -5.43
N THR A 45 4.58 25.36 -5.81
CA THR A 45 5.10 24.39 -4.85
C THR A 45 6.08 25.03 -3.87
N ASN A 46 7.17 25.63 -4.39
CA ASN A 46 8.30 25.99 -3.54
C ASN A 46 8.15 27.35 -2.83
N ARG A 47 7.33 28.25 -3.36
CA ARG A 47 7.13 29.59 -2.79
C ARG A 47 5.86 29.69 -1.93
N TYR A 48 4.85 28.90 -2.22
CA TYR A 48 3.55 29.01 -1.53
C TYR A 48 3.15 27.75 -0.76
N LEU A 49 3.19 26.57 -1.38
CA LEU A 49 2.69 25.35 -0.74
C LEU A 49 3.63 24.87 0.38
N LEU A 50 4.92 24.74 0.13
CA LEU A 50 5.85 24.27 1.15
C LEU A 50 5.91 25.21 2.38
N PRO A 51 5.99 26.54 2.23
CA PRO A 51 5.88 27.46 3.38
C PRO A 51 4.53 27.38 4.09
N PHE A 52 3.45 27.06 3.39
CA PHE A 52 2.17 26.85 4.02
C PHE A 52 2.14 25.56 4.86
N TYR A 53 2.77 24.47 4.37
CA TYR A 53 2.94 23.26 5.18
C TYR A 53 3.78 23.53 6.44
N GLU A 54 4.87 24.27 6.35
CA GLU A 54 5.64 24.66 7.54
C GLU A 54 4.77 25.43 8.53
N LYS A 55 4.03 26.43 8.06
CA LYS A 55 3.14 27.23 8.91
C LYS A 55 2.04 26.42 9.60
N ILE A 56 1.40 25.46 8.90
CA ILE A 56 0.34 24.65 9.48
C ILE A 56 0.89 23.62 10.44
N ILE A 57 2.06 23.04 10.17
CA ILE A 57 2.73 22.09 11.05
C ILE A 57 3.18 22.80 12.33
N ASP A 58 3.79 23.98 12.25
CA ASP A 58 4.15 24.79 13.41
C ASP A 58 2.95 25.05 14.33
N ALA A 59 1.79 25.33 13.73
CA ALA A 59 0.56 25.53 14.47
C ALA A 59 -0.01 24.24 15.09
N ALA A 60 0.30 23.08 14.52
CA ALA A 60 -0.15 21.77 14.98
C ALA A 60 0.71 21.21 16.13
N LEU A 61 2.01 21.53 16.19
CA LEU A 61 2.96 20.96 17.14
C LEU A 61 2.52 21.03 18.61
N PRO A 62 1.88 22.11 19.10
CA PRO A 62 1.41 22.17 20.50
C PRO A 62 0.38 21.09 20.85
N TYR A 63 -0.35 20.58 19.87
CA TYR A 63 -1.41 19.59 20.02
C TYR A 63 -0.99 18.18 19.62
N SER A 64 -0.03 18.05 18.72
CA SER A 64 0.16 16.81 17.95
C SER A 64 1.63 16.49 17.66
N LYS A 65 2.54 16.80 18.61
CA LYS A 65 4.00 16.63 18.43
C LYS A 65 4.46 15.21 18.06
N ASP A 66 3.69 14.19 18.47
CA ASP A 66 4.00 12.77 18.25
C ASP A 66 3.22 12.17 17.07
N LYS A 67 2.38 12.97 16.40
CA LYS A 67 1.60 12.54 15.22
C LYS A 67 2.38 12.77 13.93
N GLN A 68 2.02 12.00 12.91
CA GLN A 68 2.58 12.18 11.57
C GLN A 68 1.85 13.31 10.84
N PHE A 69 2.60 14.05 10.02
CA PHE A 69 2.03 15.07 9.14
C PHE A 69 2.19 14.62 7.69
N LEU A 70 1.06 14.31 7.06
CA LEU A 70 1.02 13.88 5.68
C LEU A 70 0.94 15.13 4.78
N ILE A 71 1.81 15.19 3.79
CA ILE A 71 1.90 16.31 2.84
C ILE A 71 1.91 15.79 1.41
N GLN A 72 1.38 16.58 0.51
CA GLN A 72 1.27 16.23 -0.91
C GLN A 72 1.99 17.28 -1.77
N SER A 73 2.47 16.87 -2.94
CA SER A 73 2.82 17.80 -4.01
C SER A 73 1.56 18.30 -4.72
N ILE A 74 1.70 19.32 -5.59
CA ILE A 74 0.56 19.83 -6.37
C ILE A 74 -0.04 18.71 -7.22
N PHE A 75 -1.34 18.51 -7.09
CA PHE A 75 -2.09 17.59 -7.92
C PHE A 75 -2.37 18.20 -9.30
N MET A 76 -2.03 17.48 -10.36
CA MET A 76 -2.16 17.97 -11.73
C MET A 76 -3.37 17.39 -12.45
N ASN A 77 -3.97 18.21 -13.29
CA ASN A 77 -5.00 17.77 -14.23
C ASN A 77 -4.44 16.87 -15.33
N LYS A 78 -5.30 16.02 -15.93
CA LYS A 78 -4.93 15.05 -16.98
C LYS A 78 -4.08 15.64 -18.12
N GLY A 79 -4.42 16.82 -18.63
CA GLY A 79 -3.71 17.47 -19.73
C GLY A 79 -2.27 17.88 -19.42
N ASP A 80 -1.96 18.10 -18.15
CA ASP A 80 -0.63 18.48 -17.68
C ASP A 80 0.19 17.27 -17.22
N ALA A 81 -0.43 16.11 -17.07
CA ALA A 81 0.21 14.89 -16.58
C ALA A 81 1.36 14.40 -17.49
N VAL A 82 1.27 14.62 -18.79
CA VAL A 82 2.36 14.33 -19.76
C VAL A 82 3.59 15.18 -19.48
N LYS A 83 3.41 16.38 -18.96
CA LYS A 83 4.50 17.31 -18.58
C LYS A 83 4.98 17.08 -17.15
N ARG A 84 4.37 16.18 -16.40
CA ARG A 84 4.64 15.92 -14.99
C ARG A 84 6.10 15.66 -14.66
N ASN A 85 6.80 14.92 -15.50
CA ASN A 85 8.20 14.60 -15.27
C ASN A 85 9.15 15.81 -15.43
N GLN A 86 8.64 16.93 -15.92
CA GLN A 86 9.46 18.11 -16.20
C GLN A 86 9.30 19.26 -15.20
N TYR A 87 8.24 19.30 -14.35
CA TYR A 87 7.84 20.57 -13.74
C TYR A 87 7.60 20.58 -12.22
N HIS A 88 7.71 19.46 -11.48
CA HIS A 88 7.28 19.43 -10.09
C HIS A 88 8.26 18.84 -9.09
N GLU A 89 9.52 19.08 -9.28
CA GLU A 89 10.45 18.72 -8.22
C GLU A 89 10.27 19.70 -7.06
N ILE A 90 9.94 19.17 -5.89
CA ILE A 90 10.14 19.86 -4.62
C ILE A 90 11.62 20.21 -4.55
N LYS A 91 11.94 21.50 -4.38
CA LYS A 91 13.33 21.99 -4.38
C LYS A 91 13.83 22.39 -3.00
N LYS A 92 12.95 22.41 -2.01
CA LYS A 92 13.25 22.83 -0.65
C LYS A 92 12.87 21.71 0.33
N LYS A 93 13.66 21.60 1.39
CA LYS A 93 13.30 20.76 2.53
C LYS A 93 12.26 21.47 3.38
N ILE A 94 11.41 20.71 4.03
CA ILE A 94 10.61 21.15 5.17
C ILE A 94 11.39 20.75 6.41
N ASN A 95 11.61 21.70 7.32
CA ASN A 95 12.42 21.47 8.51
C ASN A 95 11.59 20.92 9.68
N HIS A 96 10.80 19.88 9.41
CA HIS A 96 10.03 19.17 10.41
C HIS A 96 10.39 17.69 10.43
N LYS A 97 10.24 17.08 11.61
CA LYS A 97 10.25 15.63 11.80
C LYS A 97 8.82 15.11 11.63
N ASN A 98 8.65 13.81 11.60
CA ASN A 98 7.34 13.16 11.49
C ASN A 98 6.57 13.51 10.20
N LEU A 99 7.29 13.81 9.12
CA LEU A 99 6.70 14.00 7.80
C LEU A 99 6.49 12.67 7.10
N VAL A 100 5.38 12.56 6.41
CA VAL A 100 5.09 11.50 5.44
C VAL A 100 4.72 12.17 4.13
N PHE A 101 5.39 11.81 3.05
CA PHE A 101 5.02 12.26 1.72
C PHE A 101 3.92 11.36 1.18
N ALA A 102 2.71 11.93 1.02
CA ALA A 102 1.49 11.19 0.70
C ALA A 102 0.90 11.55 -0.68
N PRO A 103 1.64 11.38 -1.79
CA PRO A 103 1.14 11.73 -3.11
C PRO A 103 0.00 10.83 -3.54
N HIS A 104 -0.86 11.35 -4.44
CA HIS A 104 -1.89 10.58 -5.11
C HIS A 104 -1.44 10.13 -6.50
N ILE A 105 -1.80 8.92 -6.92
CA ILE A 105 -1.52 8.41 -8.25
C ILE A 105 -2.77 7.86 -8.95
N TYR A 106 -3.24 8.60 -9.93
CA TYR A 106 -4.33 8.23 -10.83
C TYR A 106 -3.84 8.30 -12.27
N GLN A 107 -2.99 7.33 -12.62
CA GLN A 107 -2.32 7.33 -13.93
C GLN A 107 -3.07 6.44 -14.92
N GLU A 108 -3.51 7.01 -16.02
CA GLU A 108 -4.23 6.27 -17.07
C GLU A 108 -3.28 5.54 -18.03
N ASN A 109 -2.08 6.05 -18.22
CA ASN A 109 -1.08 5.43 -19.08
C ASN A 109 -0.12 4.60 -18.22
N LEU A 110 -0.08 3.30 -18.48
CA LEU A 110 0.75 2.34 -17.77
C LEU A 110 2.25 2.69 -17.84
N ASP A 111 2.71 3.27 -18.95
CA ASP A 111 4.12 3.64 -19.14
C ASP A 111 4.57 4.79 -18.24
N TYR A 112 3.63 5.54 -17.65
CA TYR A 112 3.94 6.65 -16.74
C TYR A 112 3.86 6.28 -15.25
N ILE A 113 3.45 5.07 -14.88
CA ILE A 113 3.36 4.66 -13.47
C ILE A 113 4.75 4.71 -12.83
N GLU A 114 5.71 4.00 -13.42
CA GLU A 114 7.07 3.93 -12.87
C GLU A 114 7.81 5.28 -12.89
N PRO A 115 7.82 6.05 -14.00
CA PRO A 115 8.40 7.41 -13.98
C PRO A 115 7.76 8.34 -12.94
N THR A 116 6.46 8.22 -12.70
CA THR A 116 5.77 9.00 -11.67
C THR A 116 6.26 8.61 -10.28
N MET A 117 6.38 7.32 -9.99
CA MET A 117 6.84 6.83 -8.69
C MET A 117 8.32 7.16 -8.46
N GLN A 118 9.18 7.09 -9.46
CA GLN A 118 10.58 7.53 -9.37
C GLN A 118 10.71 9.03 -9.07
N ARG A 119 9.80 9.85 -9.60
CA ARG A 119 9.73 11.26 -9.23
C ARG A 119 9.33 11.43 -7.77
N PHE A 120 8.32 10.73 -7.31
CA PHE A 120 7.91 10.76 -5.89
C PHE A 120 9.04 10.31 -4.95
N GLU A 121 9.83 9.33 -5.35
CA GLU A 121 11.01 8.88 -4.58
C GLU A 121 12.05 9.99 -4.44
N LYS A 122 12.33 10.75 -5.51
CA LYS A 122 13.22 11.91 -5.45
C LYS A 122 12.67 12.99 -4.51
N GLU A 123 11.38 13.31 -4.61
CA GLU A 123 10.72 14.29 -3.74
C GLU A 123 10.74 13.83 -2.27
N SER A 124 10.47 12.56 -2.00
CA SER A 124 10.55 11.93 -0.68
C SER A 124 11.96 12.04 -0.08
N THR A 125 12.97 11.70 -0.88
CA THR A 125 14.38 11.81 -0.47
C THR A 125 14.74 13.24 -0.10
N LEU A 126 14.33 14.21 -0.91
CA LEU A 126 14.59 15.63 -0.64
C LEU A 126 13.87 16.12 0.62
N LEU A 127 12.65 15.69 0.85
CA LEU A 127 11.86 15.98 2.04
C LEU A 127 12.37 15.23 3.29
N ASN A 128 13.17 14.18 3.11
CA ASN A 128 13.52 13.22 4.16
C ASN A 128 12.26 12.64 4.83
N ALA A 129 11.28 12.26 4.03
CA ALA A 129 9.98 11.75 4.45
C ALA A 129 9.65 10.45 3.72
N PRO A 130 9.25 9.37 4.41
CA PRO A 130 8.83 8.14 3.74
C PRO A 130 7.60 8.39 2.86
N ILE A 131 7.43 7.57 1.82
CA ILE A 131 6.26 7.62 0.94
C ILE A 131 5.16 6.73 1.51
N LEU A 132 3.95 7.29 1.59
CA LEU A 132 2.69 6.56 1.68
C LEU A 132 1.79 7.10 0.56
N VAL A 133 1.54 6.33 -0.48
CA VAL A 133 0.60 6.77 -1.52
C VAL A 133 -0.78 6.93 -0.89
N GLY A 134 -1.23 8.20 -0.74
CA GLY A 134 -2.44 8.56 -0.02
C GLY A 134 -3.71 8.12 -0.74
N GLU A 135 -3.71 8.17 -2.06
CA GLU A 135 -4.77 7.65 -2.90
C GLU A 135 -4.22 7.07 -4.19
N TRP A 136 -4.75 5.93 -4.60
CA TRP A 136 -4.48 5.39 -5.91
C TRP A 136 -5.68 4.62 -6.49
N GLY A 137 -5.72 4.55 -7.80
CA GLY A 137 -6.76 3.85 -8.51
C GLY A 137 -6.70 4.15 -10.00
N PHE A 138 -7.59 3.50 -10.76
CA PHE A 138 -7.74 3.78 -12.17
C PHE A 138 -9.00 4.63 -12.40
N PRO A 139 -8.89 5.80 -13.00
CA PRO A 139 -10.01 6.70 -13.23
C PRO A 139 -10.85 6.23 -14.40
N THR A 140 -11.64 5.19 -14.22
CA THR A 140 -12.45 4.66 -15.29
C THR A 140 -13.93 4.77 -14.98
N PHE A 141 -14.65 5.03 -16.03
CA PHE A 141 -16.07 5.14 -16.07
C PHE A 141 -16.59 4.04 -16.99
N VAL A 142 -16.78 2.85 -16.44
CA VAL A 142 -17.41 1.78 -17.20
C VAL A 142 -18.90 1.89 -17.01
N THR A 143 -19.60 1.98 -18.13
CA THR A 143 -21.06 2.02 -18.14
C THR A 143 -21.67 0.66 -17.85
N THR A 144 -20.89 -0.41 -18.00
CA THR A 144 -21.27 -1.78 -17.66
C THR A 144 -20.05 -2.56 -17.20
N ASP A 145 -20.15 -3.32 -16.11
CA ASP A 145 -19.11 -4.24 -15.63
C ASP A 145 -18.85 -5.41 -16.60
N ASN A 146 -19.42 -5.37 -17.79
CA ASN A 146 -19.54 -6.51 -18.69
C ASN A 146 -18.54 -6.51 -19.87
N SER A 147 -17.75 -5.45 -20.05
CA SER A 147 -16.72 -5.47 -21.09
C SER A 147 -15.48 -6.22 -20.59
N THR A 148 -15.25 -7.42 -21.10
CA THR A 148 -14.07 -8.23 -20.77
C THR A 148 -12.77 -7.47 -21.05
N THR A 149 -12.72 -6.70 -22.13
CA THR A 149 -11.52 -5.92 -22.50
C THR A 149 -11.23 -4.83 -21.46
N GLU A 150 -12.24 -4.13 -21.00
CA GLU A 150 -12.08 -3.09 -19.99
C GLU A 150 -11.64 -3.69 -18.65
N GLN A 151 -12.23 -4.82 -18.22
CA GLN A 151 -11.79 -5.52 -17.02
C GLN A 151 -10.32 -5.96 -17.11
N LEU A 152 -9.88 -6.45 -18.24
CA LEU A 152 -8.48 -6.84 -18.47
C LEU A 152 -7.54 -5.63 -18.36
N ASN A 153 -7.91 -4.47 -18.91
CA ASN A 153 -7.13 -3.25 -18.79
C ASN A 153 -7.02 -2.80 -17.32
N TYR A 154 -8.09 -2.96 -16.54
CA TYR A 154 -8.06 -2.66 -15.10
C TYR A 154 -7.17 -3.61 -14.33
N ILE A 155 -7.29 -4.89 -14.60
CA ILE A 155 -6.46 -5.92 -13.99
C ILE A 155 -4.98 -5.62 -14.26
N GLU A 156 -4.62 -5.32 -15.50
CA GLU A 156 -3.25 -4.96 -15.86
C GLU A 156 -2.77 -3.71 -15.12
N PHE A 157 -3.58 -2.66 -15.07
CA PHE A 157 -3.25 -1.44 -14.33
C PHE A 157 -2.98 -1.73 -12.86
N TYR A 158 -3.90 -2.45 -12.20
CA TYR A 158 -3.76 -2.74 -10.78
C TYR A 158 -2.56 -3.63 -10.49
N ILE A 159 -2.31 -4.65 -11.30
CA ILE A 159 -1.14 -5.54 -11.18
C ILE A 159 0.15 -4.72 -11.33
N ARG A 160 0.33 -3.99 -12.42
CA ARG A 160 1.56 -3.23 -12.67
C ARG A 160 1.81 -2.16 -11.59
N THR A 161 0.75 -1.49 -11.14
CA THR A 161 0.88 -0.50 -10.05
C THR A 161 1.29 -1.16 -8.74
N ALA A 162 0.65 -2.28 -8.39
CA ALA A 162 0.98 -3.03 -7.17
C ALA A 162 2.43 -3.57 -7.20
N GLU A 163 2.88 -4.09 -8.34
CA GLU A 163 4.28 -4.55 -8.52
C GLU A 163 5.30 -3.42 -8.37
N VAL A 164 4.97 -2.20 -8.82
CA VAL A 164 5.82 -1.03 -8.60
C VAL A 164 5.88 -0.68 -7.09
N PHE A 165 4.74 -0.70 -6.41
CA PHE A 165 4.70 -0.45 -4.96
C PHE A 165 5.49 -1.49 -4.19
N ASP A 166 5.34 -2.77 -4.53
CA ASP A 166 6.07 -3.88 -3.89
C ASP A 166 7.58 -3.71 -4.07
N ARG A 167 8.04 -3.49 -5.31
CA ARG A 167 9.46 -3.32 -5.64
C ARG A 167 10.10 -2.11 -4.94
N MET A 168 9.33 -1.05 -4.74
CA MET A 168 9.79 0.17 -4.06
C MET A 168 9.57 0.13 -2.54
N GLY A 169 8.93 -0.92 -2.00
CA GLY A 169 8.61 -1.02 -0.56
C GLY A 169 7.63 0.06 -0.09
N ILE A 170 6.69 0.48 -0.92
CA ILE A 170 5.79 1.61 -0.66
C ILE A 170 4.42 1.12 -0.22
N GLY A 171 3.93 1.67 0.91
CA GLY A 171 2.54 1.53 1.33
C GLY A 171 1.61 2.40 0.48
N ALA A 172 0.37 1.92 0.25
CA ALA A 172 -0.60 2.65 -0.54
C ALA A 172 -2.04 2.43 -0.06
N ILE A 173 -2.83 3.49 -0.11
CA ILE A 173 -4.24 3.48 0.26
C ILE A 173 -5.09 3.49 -1.00
N LYS A 174 -5.87 2.43 -1.22
CA LYS A 174 -6.74 2.33 -2.38
C LYS A 174 -7.98 3.24 -2.21
N ALA A 175 -8.17 4.15 -3.13
CA ALA A 175 -9.42 4.89 -3.25
C ALA A 175 -10.30 4.18 -4.30
N TRP A 176 -11.49 3.80 -4.03
CA TRP A 176 -12.40 4.05 -2.93
C TRP A 176 -12.93 2.73 -2.38
N PHE A 177 -13.42 2.73 -1.14
CA PHE A 177 -13.96 1.50 -0.55
C PHE A 177 -15.33 1.18 -1.14
N LEU A 178 -16.28 2.12 -1.04
CA LEU A 178 -17.64 1.93 -1.47
C LEU A 178 -18.02 3.03 -2.47
N GLY A 179 -18.70 2.67 -3.51
CA GLY A 179 -19.47 3.66 -4.13
C GLY A 179 -19.53 3.82 -5.60
N ASN A 180 -20.51 4.62 -5.84
CA ASN A 180 -20.81 5.20 -7.11
C ASN A 180 -21.29 6.66 -6.93
N ARG A 181 -21.18 7.20 -5.71
CA ARG A 181 -21.90 8.43 -5.33
C ARG A 181 -21.46 9.69 -6.04
N SER A 182 -20.17 9.84 -6.33
CA SER A 182 -19.66 11.12 -6.83
C SER A 182 -19.74 11.30 -8.33
N TYR A 183 -19.92 10.21 -9.08
CA TYR A 183 -19.87 10.26 -10.54
C TYR A 183 -21.15 9.81 -11.25
N GLN A 184 -22.13 9.32 -10.52
CA GLN A 184 -23.46 9.01 -11.05
C GLN A 184 -24.12 10.19 -11.77
N ASN A 185 -23.85 11.39 -11.29
CA ASN A 185 -24.40 12.61 -11.88
C ASN A 185 -23.76 13.02 -13.20
N PHE A 186 -22.61 12.44 -13.55
CA PHE A 186 -21.85 12.81 -14.75
C PHE A 186 -22.04 11.84 -15.92
N LEU A 187 -22.46 10.62 -15.65
CA LEU A 187 -22.68 9.61 -16.69
C LEU A 187 -24.03 8.92 -16.49
N PRO A 188 -25.02 9.18 -17.35
CA PRO A 188 -26.31 8.50 -17.28
C PRO A 188 -26.14 6.98 -17.33
N GLY A 189 -26.49 6.29 -16.26
CA GLY A 189 -26.42 4.83 -16.16
C GLY A 189 -25.03 4.22 -15.89
N GLY A 190 -24.00 5.06 -15.65
CA GLY A 190 -22.65 4.59 -15.36
C GLY A 190 -22.40 4.34 -13.87
N GLU A 191 -21.79 3.23 -13.53
CA GLU A 191 -21.22 2.98 -12.21
C GLU A 191 -19.73 3.36 -12.22
N SER A 192 -19.27 4.02 -11.14
CA SER A 192 -17.84 4.21 -10.95
C SER A 192 -17.18 2.87 -10.60
N THR A 193 -16.22 2.44 -11.38
CA THR A 193 -15.44 1.23 -11.13
C THR A 193 -14.22 1.47 -10.24
N TRP A 194 -14.07 2.64 -9.68
CA TRP A 194 -12.98 2.98 -8.78
C TRP A 194 -13.07 2.26 -7.44
N ALA A 195 -14.30 2.05 -6.95
CA ALA A 195 -14.52 1.43 -5.65
C ALA A 195 -14.27 -0.08 -5.70
N ILE A 196 -13.83 -0.63 -4.59
CA ILE A 196 -13.66 -2.07 -4.44
C ILE A 196 -14.99 -2.81 -4.25
N PHE A 197 -16.02 -2.10 -3.79
CA PHE A 197 -17.39 -2.61 -3.69
C PHE A 197 -18.34 -1.74 -4.50
N SER A 198 -19.22 -2.38 -5.26
CA SER A 198 -20.31 -1.68 -5.92
C SER A 198 -21.46 -1.48 -4.95
N ASP A 199 -22.07 -0.30 -4.99
CA ASP A 199 -23.28 0.02 -4.25
C ASP A 199 -24.48 -0.11 -5.20
N LYS A 200 -24.90 -1.33 -5.48
CA LYS A 200 -26.17 -1.58 -6.19
C LYS A 200 -27.26 -1.61 -5.14
N GLN A 201 -27.99 -0.51 -5.02
CA GLN A 201 -29.05 -0.31 -4.03
C GLN A 201 -30.06 -1.47 -3.88
N ALA A 202 -30.29 -2.22 -4.95
CA ALA A 202 -31.24 -3.33 -4.97
C ALA A 202 -30.67 -4.68 -4.52
N VAL A 203 -29.33 -4.83 -4.52
CA VAL A 203 -28.67 -6.15 -4.37
C VAL A 203 -27.66 -6.19 -3.23
N GLY A 204 -27.43 -5.04 -2.57
CA GLY A 204 -26.37 -4.89 -1.58
C GLY A 204 -25.00 -4.65 -2.23
N THR A 205 -23.98 -4.65 -1.40
CA THR A 205 -22.61 -4.45 -1.84
C THR A 205 -22.05 -5.70 -2.53
N VAL A 206 -21.56 -5.54 -3.75
CA VAL A 206 -20.89 -6.60 -4.50
C VAL A 206 -19.41 -6.29 -4.59
N GLU A 207 -18.59 -7.23 -4.15
CA GLU A 207 -17.14 -7.15 -4.26
C GLU A 207 -16.70 -7.22 -5.72
N ARG A 208 -15.83 -6.28 -6.13
CA ARG A 208 -15.14 -6.34 -7.43
C ARG A 208 -13.86 -7.15 -7.29
N LYS A 209 -14.00 -8.46 -7.41
CA LYS A 209 -12.90 -9.41 -7.22
C LYS A 209 -11.68 -9.11 -8.08
N TYR A 210 -11.86 -8.64 -9.30
CA TYR A 210 -10.76 -8.28 -10.19
C TYR A 210 -9.90 -7.11 -9.68
N ILE A 211 -10.39 -6.34 -8.70
CA ILE A 211 -9.61 -5.32 -7.99
C ILE A 211 -9.12 -5.90 -6.66
N THR A 212 -10.02 -6.48 -5.87
CA THR A 212 -9.68 -6.92 -4.51
C THR A 212 -8.69 -8.06 -4.49
N ASP A 213 -8.68 -8.94 -5.47
CA ASP A 213 -7.68 -10.00 -5.59
C ASP A 213 -6.26 -9.44 -5.78
N ILE A 214 -6.14 -8.22 -6.31
CA ILE A 214 -4.84 -7.57 -6.49
C ILE A 214 -4.45 -6.75 -5.26
N ILE A 215 -5.36 -5.94 -4.74
CA ILE A 215 -5.04 -5.08 -3.59
C ILE A 215 -4.86 -5.86 -2.29
N ALA A 216 -5.60 -6.95 -2.12
CA ALA A 216 -5.51 -7.87 -0.97
C ALA A 216 -4.53 -9.04 -1.24
N ARG A 217 -3.48 -8.80 -2.04
CA ARG A 217 -2.40 -9.76 -2.24
C ARG A 217 -1.66 -10.02 -0.94
N PRO A 218 -0.93 -11.14 -0.83
CA PRO A 218 0.01 -11.34 0.28
C PRO A 218 1.03 -10.21 0.36
N TYR A 219 1.29 -9.71 1.58
CA TYR A 219 2.28 -8.64 1.80
C TYR A 219 2.82 -8.65 3.24
N PRO A 220 4.04 -8.12 3.46
CA PRO A 220 4.58 -7.91 4.80
C PRO A 220 3.88 -6.72 5.47
N GLN A 221 3.03 -7.00 6.45
CA GLN A 221 2.27 -5.97 7.17
C GLN A 221 3.10 -5.30 8.26
N LEU A 222 3.93 -6.09 8.93
CA LEU A 222 4.84 -5.63 9.97
C LEU A 222 6.07 -6.54 9.96
N ILE A 223 7.26 -5.97 9.92
CA ILE A 223 8.50 -6.74 9.92
C ILE A 223 9.42 -6.27 11.05
N ALA A 224 9.82 -7.22 11.90
CA ALA A 224 10.90 -7.03 12.86
C ALA A 224 12.23 -7.09 12.12
N GLY A 225 12.63 -5.95 11.55
CA GLY A 225 13.79 -5.81 10.69
C GLY A 225 13.58 -4.79 9.58
N ASP A 226 14.43 -4.84 8.58
CA ASP A 226 14.35 -4.01 7.40
C ASP A 226 14.04 -4.88 6.17
N ILE A 227 13.09 -4.45 5.35
CA ILE A 227 12.75 -5.12 4.09
C ILE A 227 13.78 -4.71 3.05
N GLU A 228 14.51 -5.69 2.50
CA GLU A 228 15.46 -5.46 1.41
C GLU A 228 14.79 -5.63 0.05
N GLN A 229 13.90 -6.61 -0.05
CA GLN A 229 13.15 -6.90 -1.27
C GLN A 229 11.80 -7.49 -0.91
N PHE A 230 10.79 -7.06 -1.63
CA PHE A 230 9.45 -7.62 -1.56
C PHE A 230 8.83 -7.65 -2.95
N MET A 231 8.19 -8.76 -3.30
CA MET A 231 7.42 -8.89 -4.53
C MET A 231 6.36 -9.99 -4.41
N PHE A 232 5.13 -9.68 -4.81
CA PHE A 232 4.11 -10.68 -5.06
C PHE A 232 3.92 -10.89 -6.56
N HIS A 233 4.20 -12.09 -7.03
CA HIS A 233 4.07 -12.47 -8.44
C HIS A 233 2.66 -13.00 -8.72
N PHE A 234 1.83 -12.19 -9.32
CA PHE A 234 0.41 -12.51 -9.56
C PHE A 234 0.21 -13.75 -10.42
N ALA A 235 1.05 -13.97 -11.44
CA ALA A 235 0.93 -15.12 -12.34
C ALA A 235 1.15 -16.46 -11.63
N THR A 236 2.11 -16.52 -10.70
CA THR A 236 2.47 -17.73 -9.95
C THR A 236 1.87 -17.75 -8.55
N ARG A 237 1.30 -16.64 -8.11
CA ARG A 237 0.85 -16.42 -6.72
C ARG A 237 1.95 -16.69 -5.71
N THR A 238 3.19 -16.32 -6.04
CA THR A 238 4.33 -16.47 -5.17
C THR A 238 4.68 -15.14 -4.54
N LEU A 239 4.86 -15.12 -3.24
CA LEU A 239 5.47 -13.99 -2.53
C LEU A 239 6.95 -14.31 -2.30
N ASP A 240 7.82 -13.39 -2.69
CA ASP A 240 9.23 -13.37 -2.37
C ASP A 240 9.52 -12.17 -1.45
N LEU A 241 10.17 -12.44 -0.31
CA LEU A 241 10.51 -11.43 0.69
C LEU A 241 11.92 -11.68 1.21
N SER A 242 12.77 -10.65 1.16
CA SER A 242 14.11 -10.65 1.75
C SER A 242 14.20 -9.59 2.84
N ILE A 243 14.71 -9.96 3.99
CA ILE A 243 14.76 -9.08 5.16
C ILE A 243 16.08 -9.16 5.89
N GLN A 244 16.52 -8.05 6.46
CA GLN A 244 17.46 -8.00 7.57
C GLN A 244 16.69 -8.11 8.87
N THR A 245 16.94 -9.14 9.67
CA THR A 245 16.17 -9.39 10.88
C THR A 245 16.64 -8.55 12.06
N ASP A 246 15.69 -8.07 12.85
CA ASP A 246 15.96 -7.38 14.12
C ASP A 246 14.86 -7.72 15.13
N ASN A 247 15.08 -8.80 15.89
CA ASN A 247 14.11 -9.26 16.88
C ASN A 247 13.83 -8.25 18.02
N SER A 248 14.63 -7.20 18.17
CA SER A 248 14.37 -6.15 19.15
C SER A 248 13.17 -5.28 18.79
N ARG A 249 12.75 -5.29 17.51
CA ARG A 249 11.56 -4.58 17.02
C ARG A 249 10.24 -5.33 17.26
N GLY A 250 10.28 -6.50 17.88
CA GLY A 250 9.09 -7.28 18.24
C GLY A 250 8.73 -8.35 17.20
N ALA A 251 7.43 -8.63 17.06
CA ALA A 251 6.95 -9.66 16.15
C ALA A 251 6.77 -9.16 14.72
N SER A 252 6.91 -10.09 13.76
CA SER A 252 6.56 -9.82 12.36
C SER A 252 5.19 -10.39 12.01
N LYS A 253 4.49 -9.77 11.04
CA LYS A 253 3.18 -10.20 10.55
C LYS A 253 3.17 -10.12 9.03
N LEU A 254 2.86 -11.22 8.38
CA LEU A 254 2.64 -11.28 6.95
C LEU A 254 1.15 -11.58 6.72
N PHE A 255 0.48 -10.70 6.01
CA PHE A 255 -0.85 -10.98 5.50
C PHE A 255 -0.73 -11.95 4.33
N ILE A 256 -1.48 -13.05 4.37
CA ILE A 256 -1.40 -14.11 3.35
C ILE A 256 -2.63 -14.10 2.45
N GLY A 257 -3.81 -13.80 3.01
CA GLY A 257 -5.06 -13.86 2.26
C GLY A 257 -5.32 -15.24 1.68
N ALA A 258 -5.16 -16.29 2.53
CA ALA A 258 -5.12 -17.68 2.12
C ALA A 258 -6.40 -18.13 1.38
N ASP A 259 -7.56 -17.69 1.85
CA ASP A 259 -8.85 -18.03 1.24
C ASP A 259 -8.99 -17.49 -0.19
N ARG A 260 -8.30 -16.38 -0.47
CA ARG A 260 -8.34 -15.70 -1.77
C ARG A 260 -7.28 -16.22 -2.73
N HIS A 261 -6.04 -16.36 -2.25
CA HIS A 261 -4.89 -16.63 -3.10
C HIS A 261 -4.46 -18.09 -3.12
N TYR A 262 -4.80 -18.84 -2.07
CA TYR A 262 -4.34 -20.21 -1.86
C TYR A 262 -5.47 -21.16 -1.47
N PRO A 263 -6.55 -21.26 -2.28
CA PRO A 263 -7.72 -22.10 -1.93
C PRO A 263 -7.37 -23.58 -1.74
N ASP A 264 -6.30 -24.05 -2.41
CA ASP A 264 -5.81 -25.42 -2.31
C ASP A 264 -4.67 -25.56 -1.28
N GLY A 265 -4.40 -24.51 -0.50
CA GLY A 265 -3.32 -24.47 0.47
C GLY A 265 -2.05 -23.80 -0.03
N PHE A 266 -1.10 -23.61 0.89
CA PHE A 266 0.17 -22.96 0.61
C PHE A 266 1.32 -23.53 1.42
N THR A 267 2.53 -23.24 0.97
CA THR A 267 3.77 -23.55 1.68
C THR A 267 4.53 -22.25 1.95
N ILE A 268 5.16 -22.18 3.12
CA ILE A 268 6.10 -21.12 3.49
C ILE A 268 7.50 -21.72 3.57
N HIS A 269 8.42 -21.14 2.84
CA HIS A 269 9.84 -21.45 2.88
C HIS A 269 10.55 -20.33 3.61
N ILE A 270 11.36 -20.66 4.62
CA ILE A 270 12.19 -19.70 5.36
C ILE A 270 13.64 -20.14 5.24
N GLY A 271 14.45 -19.33 4.56
CA GLY A 271 15.75 -19.77 4.11
C GLY A 271 15.62 -20.88 3.07
N GLU A 272 16.67 -21.67 2.89
CA GLU A 272 16.69 -22.70 1.85
C GLU A 272 15.94 -23.99 2.21
N GLN A 273 15.65 -24.24 3.49
CA GLN A 273 15.32 -25.60 3.95
C GLN A 273 14.10 -25.74 4.85
N LEU A 274 13.54 -24.66 5.42
CA LEU A 274 12.34 -24.82 6.26
C LEU A 274 11.09 -24.71 5.41
N ILE A 275 10.27 -25.75 5.49
CA ILE A 275 8.97 -25.80 4.81
C ILE A 275 7.86 -25.88 5.85
N LEU A 276 7.03 -24.86 5.90
CA LEU A 276 5.75 -24.88 6.58
C LEU A 276 4.65 -25.03 5.54
N SER A 277 3.63 -25.81 5.82
CA SER A 277 2.48 -25.89 4.93
C SER A 277 1.16 -25.73 5.67
N LYS A 278 0.20 -25.10 5.01
CA LYS A 278 -1.19 -24.95 5.45
C LYS A 278 -2.09 -25.60 4.42
N SER A 279 -2.88 -26.56 4.86
CA SER A 279 -3.98 -27.13 4.10
C SER A 279 -5.26 -26.32 4.35
N PRO A 280 -6.17 -26.20 3.36
CA PRO A 280 -7.46 -25.53 3.55
C PRO A 280 -8.30 -26.09 4.69
N LEU A 281 -8.14 -27.38 4.98
CA LEU A 281 -8.92 -28.11 5.99
C LEU A 281 -8.26 -28.17 7.37
N SER A 282 -7.06 -27.61 7.54
CA SER A 282 -6.34 -27.67 8.81
C SER A 282 -6.39 -26.36 9.57
N MET A 283 -6.66 -26.42 10.87
CA MET A 283 -6.39 -25.31 11.77
C MET A 283 -4.87 -25.24 12.03
N GLY A 284 -4.27 -24.07 11.81
CA GLY A 284 -2.82 -23.91 11.87
C GLY A 284 -2.09 -24.49 10.66
N PHE A 285 -0.78 -24.63 10.75
CA PHE A 285 0.05 -25.17 9.69
C PHE A 285 0.87 -26.37 10.18
N LYS A 286 1.23 -27.25 9.23
CA LYS A 286 2.03 -28.42 9.48
C LYS A 286 3.49 -28.16 9.10
N VAL A 287 4.41 -28.52 9.97
CA VAL A 287 5.84 -28.48 9.70
C VAL A 287 6.26 -29.78 9.07
N HIS A 288 6.94 -29.72 7.92
CA HIS A 288 7.37 -30.87 7.16
C HIS A 288 8.86 -31.13 7.23
N HIS A 289 9.65 -30.10 7.44
CA HIS A 289 11.10 -30.20 7.57
C HIS A 289 11.58 -29.13 8.54
N SER A 290 12.29 -29.52 9.59
CA SER A 290 13.01 -28.58 10.44
C SER A 290 14.48 -28.92 10.39
N GLU A 291 15.31 -27.98 9.95
CA GLU A 291 16.70 -28.02 10.35
C GLU A 291 16.85 -27.63 11.82
N ALA A 292 17.90 -28.13 12.43
CA ALA A 292 18.03 -28.31 13.87
C ALA A 292 17.97 -27.06 14.74
N ASN A 293 17.78 -25.84 14.21
CA ASN A 293 17.94 -24.60 14.95
C ASN A 293 16.75 -23.64 14.87
N ILE A 294 15.60 -24.03 14.32
CA ILE A 294 14.42 -23.16 14.25
C ILE A 294 13.43 -23.55 15.33
N ASP A 295 13.23 -22.65 16.28
CA ASP A 295 12.18 -22.80 17.28
C ASP A 295 10.82 -22.57 16.66
N LEU A 296 10.09 -23.66 16.46
CA LEU A 296 8.76 -23.66 15.83
C LEU A 296 7.69 -22.99 16.68
N GLY A 297 7.92 -22.81 17.98
CA GLY A 297 7.05 -22.05 18.86
C GLY A 297 6.99 -20.54 18.51
N ASN A 298 7.95 -20.07 17.70
CA ASN A 298 7.97 -18.69 17.23
C ASN A 298 7.04 -18.40 16.03
N PHE A 299 6.37 -19.41 15.47
CA PHE A 299 5.51 -19.25 14.31
C PHE A 299 4.05 -19.57 14.65
N VAL A 300 3.15 -18.63 14.33
CA VAL A 300 1.73 -18.74 14.60
C VAL A 300 0.93 -18.41 13.35
N TRP A 301 -0.14 -19.17 13.09
CA TRP A 301 -1.14 -18.82 12.10
C TRP A 301 -2.36 -18.22 12.77
N ASP A 302 -2.68 -16.97 12.44
CA ASP A 302 -3.94 -16.32 12.84
C ASP A 302 -4.97 -16.49 11.72
N GLU A 303 -5.86 -17.47 11.91
CA GLU A 303 -6.91 -17.80 10.94
C GLU A 303 -7.88 -16.64 10.73
N SER A 304 -8.20 -15.91 11.81
CA SER A 304 -9.19 -14.83 11.76
C SER A 304 -8.72 -13.63 10.98
N ARG A 305 -7.40 -13.40 10.93
CA ARG A 305 -6.77 -12.31 10.21
C ARG A 305 -6.05 -12.77 8.96
N GLN A 306 -6.02 -14.07 8.69
CA GLN A 306 -5.29 -14.64 7.57
C GLN A 306 -3.80 -14.23 7.56
N GLN A 307 -3.18 -14.27 8.75
CA GLN A 307 -1.81 -13.81 8.98
C GLN A 307 -0.89 -14.92 9.42
N PHE A 308 0.32 -14.91 8.88
CA PHE A 308 1.44 -15.63 9.42
C PHE A 308 2.22 -14.71 10.35
N VAL A 309 2.25 -15.06 11.64
CA VAL A 309 2.89 -14.29 12.69
C VAL A 309 4.19 -14.96 13.09
N VAL A 310 5.27 -14.20 13.09
CA VAL A 310 6.60 -14.62 13.54
C VAL A 310 6.93 -13.87 14.82
N LEU A 311 6.96 -14.57 15.94
CA LEU A 311 7.25 -13.97 17.25
C LEU A 311 8.74 -13.60 17.36
N ALA A 312 9.61 -14.41 16.79
CA ALA A 312 11.04 -14.13 16.67
C ALA A 312 11.63 -14.86 15.45
N TRP A 313 12.47 -14.16 14.70
CA TRP A 313 13.27 -14.75 13.63
C TRP A 313 14.43 -15.61 14.19
N PRO A 314 14.94 -16.60 13.43
CA PRO A 314 16.13 -17.37 13.82
C PRO A 314 17.31 -16.46 14.17
N LYS A 315 17.91 -16.69 15.34
CA LYS A 315 18.97 -15.82 15.90
C LYS A 315 20.32 -15.91 15.18
N ASP A 316 20.56 -17.01 14.51
CA ASP A 316 21.80 -17.31 13.79
C ASP A 316 21.84 -16.71 12.37
N LYS A 317 20.76 -16.09 11.92
CA LYS A 317 20.64 -15.53 10.58
C LYS A 317 20.17 -14.07 10.66
N SER A 318 21.07 -13.16 10.31
CA SER A 318 20.74 -11.72 10.21
C SER A 318 19.97 -11.38 8.93
N GLN A 319 20.09 -12.21 7.90
CA GLN A 319 19.40 -12.07 6.63
C GLN A 319 18.59 -13.32 6.32
N LEU A 320 17.34 -13.14 5.95
CA LEU A 320 16.42 -14.23 5.62
C LEU A 320 15.71 -13.98 4.30
N SER A 321 15.54 -15.08 3.55
CA SER A 321 14.63 -15.15 2.42
C SER A 321 13.38 -15.93 2.84
N ILE A 322 12.22 -15.35 2.61
CA ILE A 322 10.92 -15.96 2.86
C ILE A 322 10.20 -16.09 1.53
N GLN A 323 9.68 -17.27 1.25
CA GLN A 323 8.91 -17.52 0.04
C GLN A 323 7.60 -18.21 0.38
N ILE A 324 6.49 -17.69 -0.14
CA ILE A 324 5.17 -18.29 0.00
C ILE A 324 4.67 -18.71 -1.37
N LYS A 325 4.27 -19.97 -1.50
CA LYS A 325 3.85 -20.57 -2.77
C LYS A 325 2.53 -21.30 -2.63
N PRO A 326 1.69 -21.36 -3.69
CA PRO A 326 0.51 -22.21 -3.70
C PRO A 326 0.89 -23.69 -3.62
N GLY A 327 -0.03 -24.49 -3.08
CA GLY A 327 0.09 -25.94 -3.00
C GLY A 327 0.41 -26.46 -1.61
N ILE A 328 0.30 -27.78 -1.43
CA ILE A 328 0.55 -28.48 -0.19
C ILE A 328 1.82 -29.32 -0.34
N TYR A 329 2.67 -29.30 0.67
CA TYR A 329 3.83 -30.19 0.69
C TYR A 329 3.37 -31.67 0.67
N LYS A 330 3.71 -32.37 -0.40
CA LYS A 330 3.55 -33.81 -0.51
C LYS A 330 4.91 -34.46 -0.18
N LYS A 331 4.99 -35.22 0.91
CA LYS A 331 6.16 -36.03 1.19
C LYS A 331 6.32 -37.00 0.00
N THR A 332 7.35 -36.84 -0.79
CA THR A 332 7.71 -37.83 -1.82
C THR A 332 8.04 -39.11 -1.10
N ASP A 333 7.27 -40.16 -1.35
CA ASP A 333 7.56 -41.49 -0.84
C ASP A 333 8.91 -41.94 -1.41
N PRO A 334 9.95 -42.18 -0.59
CA PRO A 334 11.25 -42.59 -1.10
C PRO A 334 11.21 -43.95 -1.81
N MET A 335 10.10 -44.69 -1.68
CA MET A 335 9.93 -45.99 -2.30
C MET A 335 9.34 -45.95 -3.72
N ALA A 336 8.90 -44.82 -4.24
CA ALA A 336 8.34 -44.73 -5.59
C ALA A 336 9.40 -44.71 -6.72
N LYS A 337 10.68 -44.86 -6.42
CA LYS A 337 11.76 -44.89 -7.41
C LYS A 337 12.23 -46.29 -7.83
N ASN A 338 11.59 -47.35 -7.36
CA ASN A 338 11.91 -48.73 -7.75
C ASN A 338 10.65 -49.48 -8.18
N ASN A 339 10.10 -49.13 -9.31
CA ASN A 339 9.30 -50.01 -10.18
C ASN A 339 9.43 -49.60 -11.62
#